data_9b86b542ff1144c23e63ed1bd65590bc
#
_entry.id   9b86b542ff1144c23e63ed1bd65590bc
#
_cell.length_a   1.000
_cell.length_b   1.000
_cell.length_c   1.000
_cell.angle_alpha   90.00
_cell.angle_beta   90.00
_cell.angle_gamma   90.00
#
_symmetry.space_group_name_H-M   'P 1'
#
loop_
_entity.id
_entity.type
_entity.pdbx_description
1 polymer ?
#
loop_
_entity_poly.entity_id
_entity_poly.type
_entity_poly.pdbx_seq_one_letter_code
_entity_poly.pdbx_strand_id
1 'polypeptide(L)'
;YADAKADPRRVVVDNAAYTVAPEYRIDSGGLVRLDGVRVLSRGRTNPEWVAGLAPWKEGDRYDPDQVAELERRLLDTGVYDGIGVSLSPVDQKTAEGLRPVIVSLQDRPRRVLEAGATWSTADGAGVDVIQTRYNRFGRADTLRLEARLADIDSRIGADLSLPHWRRPGRTLKLG
;
A
#
# COMPACT_ATOMS: atom_id res chain seq x y z
N TYR A 1 -1.92 -20.75 -7.03
CA TYR A 1 -2.34 -21.50 -5.84
C TYR A 1 -1.72 -20.87 -4.59
N ALA A 2 -2.56 -20.33 -3.69
CA ALA A 2 -2.08 -19.59 -2.52
C ALA A 2 -1.49 -20.50 -1.43
N ASP A 3 -1.96 -21.74 -1.35
CA ASP A 3 -1.62 -22.68 -0.29
C ASP A 3 -0.73 -23.81 -0.80
N ALA A 4 -0.02 -23.60 -1.92
CA ALA A 4 0.89 -24.61 -2.47
C ALA A 4 2.04 -24.89 -1.49
N LYS A 5 2.31 -26.17 -1.28
CA LYS A 5 3.40 -26.65 -0.42
C LYS A 5 4.28 -27.58 -1.22
N ALA A 6 5.58 -27.46 -1.02
CA ALA A 6 6.55 -28.40 -1.54
C ALA A 6 6.83 -29.46 -0.47
N ASP A 7 6.68 -30.73 -0.80
CA ASP A 7 7.16 -31.82 0.04
C ASP A 7 8.69 -31.81 0.09
N PRO A 8 9.29 -32.47 1.10
CA PRO A 8 10.73 -32.62 1.17
C PRO A 8 11.27 -33.23 -0.12
N ARG A 9 12.27 -32.58 -0.70
CA ARG A 9 12.93 -33.00 -1.91
C ARG A 9 13.56 -34.39 -1.71
N ARG A 10 13.26 -35.35 -2.59
CA ARG A 10 13.94 -36.62 -2.67
C ARG A 10 14.99 -36.55 -3.77
N VAL A 11 16.22 -36.93 -3.44
CA VAL A 11 17.31 -36.99 -4.41
C VAL A 11 17.78 -38.47 -4.46
N VAL A 12 17.69 -39.05 -5.62
CA VAL A 12 18.23 -40.40 -5.88
C VAL A 12 19.55 -40.24 -6.62
N VAL A 13 20.60 -40.77 -6.03
CA VAL A 13 21.95 -40.82 -6.64
C VAL A 13 22.23 -42.21 -7.10
N ASP A 14 22.41 -42.40 -8.39
CA ASP A 14 22.89 -43.68 -8.98
C ASP A 14 24.38 -43.55 -9.26
N ASN A 15 25.15 -44.17 -8.40
CA ASN A 15 26.62 -44.15 -8.50
C ASN A 15 27.15 -45.02 -9.65
N ALA A 16 26.37 -46.02 -10.10
CA ALA A 16 26.79 -46.88 -11.21
C ALA A 16 26.60 -46.17 -12.55
N ALA A 17 25.52 -45.42 -12.68
CA ALA A 17 25.21 -44.63 -13.87
C ALA A 17 25.75 -43.20 -13.82
N TYR A 18 26.36 -42.75 -12.69
CA TYR A 18 26.81 -41.37 -12.45
C TYR A 18 25.70 -40.34 -12.66
N THR A 19 24.47 -40.67 -12.27
CA THR A 19 23.32 -39.78 -12.44
C THR A 19 22.73 -39.37 -11.11
N VAL A 20 22.19 -38.13 -11.09
CA VAL A 20 21.43 -37.58 -9.96
C VAL A 20 20.05 -37.18 -10.45
N ALA A 21 19.01 -37.78 -9.87
CA ALA A 21 17.62 -37.51 -10.20
C ALA A 21 16.91 -36.87 -9.00
N PRO A 22 16.73 -35.52 -8.99
CA PRO A 22 15.93 -34.87 -7.99
C PRO A 22 14.43 -35.01 -8.32
N GLU A 23 13.65 -35.49 -7.34
CA GLU A 23 12.18 -35.55 -7.43
C GLU A 23 11.58 -34.44 -6.57
N TYR A 24 10.72 -33.61 -7.19
CA TYR A 24 9.97 -32.58 -6.51
C TYR A 24 8.49 -32.94 -6.52
N ARG A 25 7.91 -33.04 -5.33
CA ARG A 25 6.45 -33.17 -5.17
C ARG A 25 5.89 -31.88 -4.67
N ILE A 26 4.90 -31.35 -5.38
CA ILE A 26 4.23 -30.11 -5.04
C ILE A 26 2.75 -30.44 -4.84
N ASP A 27 2.25 -30.21 -3.62
CA ASP A 27 0.83 -30.16 -3.38
C ASP A 27 0.36 -28.73 -3.72
N SER A 28 -0.42 -28.59 -4.77
CA SER A 28 -0.91 -27.29 -5.22
C SER A 28 -1.97 -26.68 -4.27
N GLY A 29 -2.54 -27.49 -3.37
CA GLY A 29 -3.69 -27.07 -2.58
C GLY A 29 -4.96 -26.87 -3.41
N GLY A 30 -6.00 -26.38 -2.76
CA GLY A 30 -7.27 -26.05 -3.41
C GLY A 30 -7.23 -24.73 -4.16
N LEU A 31 -8.16 -24.57 -5.11
CA LEU A 31 -8.38 -23.29 -5.78
C LEU A 31 -8.92 -22.28 -4.76
N VAL A 32 -8.24 -21.17 -4.60
CA VAL A 32 -8.65 -20.08 -3.70
C VAL A 32 -9.42 -19.03 -4.52
N ARG A 33 -10.58 -18.64 -3.98
CA ARG A 33 -11.35 -17.52 -4.48
C ARG A 33 -11.35 -16.38 -3.48
N LEU A 34 -11.29 -15.17 -4.00
CA LEU A 34 -11.22 -13.96 -3.18
C LEU A 34 -12.63 -13.53 -2.74
N ASP A 35 -12.69 -13.04 -1.53
CA ASP A 35 -13.76 -12.20 -1.00
C ASP A 35 -13.35 -10.72 -1.13
N GLY A 36 -14.06 -9.84 -0.46
CA GLY A 36 -13.71 -8.42 -0.36
C GLY A 36 -12.42 -8.15 0.42
N VAL A 37 -12.24 -6.89 0.77
CA VAL A 37 -11.13 -6.40 1.58
C VAL A 37 -11.58 -6.20 3.02
N ARG A 38 -10.81 -6.74 3.97
CA ARG A 38 -11.00 -6.50 5.41
C ARG A 38 -9.88 -5.60 5.91
N VAL A 39 -10.22 -4.38 6.30
CA VAL A 39 -9.25 -3.42 6.82
C VAL A 39 -9.10 -3.58 8.32
N LEU A 40 -7.88 -3.89 8.76
CA LEU A 40 -7.47 -3.94 10.17
C LEU A 40 -6.68 -2.67 10.48
N SER A 41 -7.38 -1.55 10.63
CA SER A 41 -6.75 -0.28 11.00
C SER A 41 -7.57 0.40 12.07
N ARG A 42 -6.87 0.98 13.04
CA ARG A 42 -7.44 1.93 14.01
C ARG A 42 -7.27 3.38 13.55
N GLY A 43 -6.82 3.55 12.31
CA GLY A 43 -6.50 4.84 11.72
C GLY A 43 -7.73 5.61 11.21
N ARG A 44 -7.47 6.62 10.40
CA ARG A 44 -8.48 7.54 9.85
C ARG A 44 -9.02 7.12 8.49
N THR A 45 -8.40 6.14 7.86
CA THR A 45 -8.74 5.71 6.50
C THR A 45 -10.11 5.04 6.47
N ASN A 46 -10.96 5.46 5.54
CA ASN A 46 -12.26 4.84 5.32
C ASN A 46 -12.08 3.43 4.72
N PRO A 47 -12.57 2.37 5.39
CA PRO A 47 -12.46 0.99 4.91
C PRO A 47 -13.13 0.77 3.54
N GLU A 48 -14.27 1.42 3.27
CA GLU A 48 -14.98 1.31 1.99
C GLU A 48 -14.15 1.91 0.84
N TRP A 49 -13.44 3.00 1.12
CA TRP A 49 -12.54 3.59 0.13
C TRP A 49 -11.39 2.64 -0.21
N VAL A 50 -10.80 1.96 0.79
CA VAL A 50 -9.76 0.94 0.57
C VAL A 50 -10.31 -0.22 -0.24
N ALA A 51 -11.50 -0.73 0.11
CA ALA A 51 -12.16 -1.82 -0.62
C ALA A 51 -12.41 -1.44 -2.09
N GLY A 52 -12.77 -0.18 -2.36
CA GLY A 52 -12.94 0.34 -3.72
C GLY A 52 -11.64 0.42 -4.55
N LEU A 53 -10.47 0.24 -3.92
CA LEU A 53 -9.19 0.18 -4.63
C LEU A 53 -8.83 -1.24 -5.09
N ALA A 54 -9.52 -2.27 -4.61
CA ALA A 54 -9.26 -3.65 -5.00
C ALA A 54 -9.46 -3.85 -6.50
N PRO A 55 -8.49 -4.46 -7.22
CA PRO A 55 -8.62 -4.71 -8.65
C PRO A 55 -9.44 -5.96 -9.00
N TRP A 56 -9.88 -6.71 -8.00
CA TRP A 56 -10.69 -7.92 -8.16
C TRP A 56 -12.13 -7.71 -7.71
N LYS A 57 -12.99 -8.65 -8.05
CA LYS A 57 -14.36 -8.78 -7.56
C LYS A 57 -14.49 -9.99 -6.64
N GLU A 58 -15.50 -9.96 -5.80
CA GLU A 58 -15.88 -11.13 -4.99
C GLU A 58 -16.11 -12.36 -5.88
N GLY A 59 -15.54 -13.51 -5.48
CA GLY A 59 -15.58 -14.76 -6.23
C GLY A 59 -14.49 -14.94 -7.29
N ASP A 60 -13.71 -13.90 -7.60
CA ASP A 60 -12.57 -14.01 -8.52
C ASP A 60 -11.51 -14.98 -7.97
N ARG A 61 -10.75 -15.59 -8.86
CA ARG A 61 -9.63 -16.44 -8.47
C ARG A 61 -8.53 -15.60 -7.82
N TYR A 62 -7.91 -16.17 -6.79
CA TYR A 62 -6.74 -15.56 -6.21
C TYR A 62 -5.64 -15.37 -7.25
N ASP A 63 -5.20 -14.14 -7.35
CA ASP A 63 -4.08 -13.71 -8.16
C ASP A 63 -3.15 -12.84 -7.29
N PRO A 64 -1.91 -13.29 -7.02
CA PRO A 64 -0.99 -12.53 -6.19
C PRO A 64 -0.64 -11.16 -6.79
N ASP A 65 -0.66 -11.02 -8.12
CA ASP A 65 -0.36 -9.76 -8.78
C ASP A 65 -1.44 -8.70 -8.51
N GLN A 66 -2.69 -9.12 -8.41
CA GLN A 66 -3.80 -8.23 -8.03
C GLN A 66 -3.68 -7.79 -6.58
N VAL A 67 -3.28 -8.68 -5.67
CA VAL A 67 -3.05 -8.33 -4.26
C VAL A 67 -1.88 -7.36 -4.12
N ALA A 68 -0.78 -7.61 -4.83
CA ALA A 68 0.36 -6.69 -4.90
C ALA A 68 0.00 -5.32 -5.51
N GLU A 69 -0.90 -5.31 -6.51
CA GLU A 69 -1.40 -4.07 -7.10
C GLU A 69 -2.19 -3.22 -6.08
N LEU A 70 -3.02 -3.84 -5.23
CA LEU A 70 -3.69 -3.12 -4.15
C LEU A 70 -2.67 -2.50 -3.18
N GLU A 71 -1.66 -3.28 -2.78
CA GLU A 71 -0.59 -2.79 -1.91
C GLU A 71 0.14 -1.60 -2.54
N ARG A 72 0.51 -1.70 -3.81
CA ARG A 72 1.15 -0.61 -4.56
C ARG A 72 0.28 0.64 -4.61
N ARG A 73 -1.02 0.51 -4.87
CA ARG A 73 -1.97 1.66 -4.86
C ARG A 73 -2.00 2.37 -3.52
N LEU A 74 -1.95 1.62 -2.43
CA LEU A 74 -1.90 2.19 -1.08
C LEU A 74 -0.54 2.86 -0.79
N LEU A 75 0.57 2.22 -1.18
CA LEU A 75 1.93 2.77 -1.04
C LEU A 75 2.09 4.11 -1.79
N ASP A 76 1.58 4.19 -3.01
CA ASP A 76 1.66 5.37 -3.87
C ASP A 76 0.96 6.61 -3.27
N THR A 77 0.07 6.43 -2.29
CA THR A 77 -0.58 7.56 -1.60
C THR A 77 0.37 8.33 -0.70
N GLY A 78 1.40 7.69 -0.15
CA GLY A 78 2.40 8.28 0.72
C GLY A 78 1.91 8.73 2.10
N VAL A 79 0.71 8.32 2.54
CA VAL A 79 0.12 8.75 3.83
C VAL A 79 0.23 7.72 4.95
N TYR A 80 0.88 6.59 4.69
CA TYR A 80 1.08 5.51 5.63
C TYR A 80 2.56 5.31 5.94
N ASP A 81 2.88 4.98 7.18
CA ASP A 81 4.21 4.58 7.62
C ASP A 81 4.41 3.07 7.49
N GLY A 82 3.31 2.31 7.51
CA GLY A 82 3.31 0.87 7.31
C GLY A 82 2.05 0.39 6.60
N ILE A 83 2.22 -0.53 5.67
CA ILE A 83 1.15 -1.18 4.92
C ILE A 83 1.46 -2.67 4.88
N GLY A 84 0.45 -3.48 5.14
CA GLY A 84 0.51 -4.92 4.93
C GLY A 84 -0.75 -5.37 4.21
N VAL A 85 -0.57 -6.07 3.10
CA VAL A 85 -1.67 -6.66 2.34
C VAL A 85 -1.42 -8.15 2.21
N SER A 86 -2.34 -8.96 2.70
CA SER A 86 -2.18 -10.41 2.69
C SER A 86 -3.52 -11.13 2.55
N LEU A 87 -3.47 -12.32 1.96
CA LEU A 87 -4.61 -13.21 1.96
C LEU A 87 -4.87 -13.72 3.39
N SER A 88 -6.13 -13.76 3.82
CA SER A 88 -6.47 -14.30 5.15
C SER A 88 -6.01 -15.76 5.30
N PRO A 89 -5.73 -16.24 6.52
CA PRO A 89 -5.46 -17.64 6.79
C PRO A 89 -6.59 -18.58 6.32
N VAL A 90 -6.29 -19.85 6.11
CA VAL A 90 -7.22 -20.86 5.57
C VAL A 90 -8.44 -21.08 6.47
N ASP A 91 -8.26 -20.91 7.78
CA ASP A 91 -9.30 -21.04 8.82
C ASP A 91 -10.27 -19.85 8.86
N GLN A 92 -9.95 -18.76 8.16
CA GLN A 92 -10.79 -17.55 8.10
C GLN A 92 -11.56 -17.42 6.79
N LYS A 93 -12.00 -18.52 6.21
CA LYS A 93 -12.89 -18.54 5.04
C LYS A 93 -14.29 -18.05 5.43
N THR A 94 -14.97 -17.43 4.46
CA THR A 94 -16.41 -17.15 4.58
C THR A 94 -17.23 -18.45 4.52
N ALA A 95 -18.54 -18.35 4.81
CA ALA A 95 -19.45 -19.48 4.70
C ALA A 95 -19.49 -20.07 3.27
N GLU A 96 -19.25 -19.23 2.26
CA GLU A 96 -19.17 -19.60 0.84
C GLU A 96 -17.78 -20.14 0.45
N GLY A 97 -16.84 -20.23 1.38
CA GLY A 97 -15.49 -20.72 1.16
C GLY A 97 -14.53 -19.70 0.52
N LEU A 98 -14.95 -18.44 0.42
CA LEU A 98 -14.10 -17.35 -0.07
C LEU A 98 -13.11 -16.89 1.00
N ARG A 99 -12.00 -16.28 0.57
CA ARG A 99 -10.97 -15.74 1.48
C ARG A 99 -10.83 -14.23 1.31
N PRO A 100 -11.07 -13.44 2.37
CA PRO A 100 -10.85 -12.00 2.33
C PRO A 100 -9.36 -11.66 2.27
N VAL A 101 -9.05 -10.53 1.65
CA VAL A 101 -7.73 -9.93 1.71
C VAL A 101 -7.70 -8.99 2.91
N ILE A 102 -6.73 -9.21 3.80
CA ILE A 102 -6.53 -8.40 5.00
C ILE A 102 -5.58 -7.27 4.66
N VAL A 103 -6.02 -6.04 4.92
CA VAL A 103 -5.22 -4.83 4.77
C VAL A 103 -4.97 -4.22 6.14
N SER A 104 -3.71 -4.10 6.51
CA SER A 104 -3.23 -3.49 7.76
C SER A 104 -2.58 -2.15 7.42
N LEU A 105 -3.05 -1.06 8.00
CA LEU A 105 -2.58 0.29 7.73
C LEU A 105 -2.10 0.97 9.01
N GLN A 106 -0.91 1.57 8.94
CA GLN A 106 -0.38 2.44 9.96
C GLN A 106 -0.30 3.87 9.40
N ASP A 107 -1.22 4.72 9.82
CA ASP A 107 -1.27 6.12 9.38
C ASP A 107 -0.04 6.90 9.85
N ARG A 108 0.49 7.76 9.00
CA ARG A 108 1.45 8.81 9.37
C ARG A 108 0.87 9.77 10.41
N PRO A 109 1.71 10.51 11.15
CA PRO A 109 1.27 11.60 12.02
C PRO A 109 0.32 12.53 11.27
N ARG A 110 -0.80 12.87 11.91
CA ARG A 110 -1.86 13.68 11.27
C ARG A 110 -1.36 15.02 10.76
N ARG A 111 -0.35 15.59 11.42
CA ARG A 111 0.23 16.89 11.11
C ARG A 111 1.73 16.80 11.25
N VAL A 112 2.41 17.32 10.26
CA VAL A 112 3.86 17.54 10.29
C VAL A 112 4.07 19.02 10.07
N LEU A 113 4.89 19.63 10.91
CA LEU A 113 5.33 21.03 10.79
C LEU A 113 6.83 21.02 10.59
N GLU A 114 7.26 21.63 9.51
CA GLU A 114 8.68 21.81 9.17
C GLU A 114 8.95 23.32 9.14
N ALA A 115 10.03 23.74 9.74
CA ALA A 115 10.49 25.12 9.70
C ALA A 115 11.96 25.15 9.31
N GLY A 116 12.31 26.03 8.40
CA GLY A 116 13.67 26.22 7.90
C GLY A 116 14.09 27.68 7.97
N ALA A 117 15.40 27.92 8.10
CA ALA A 117 16.00 29.22 7.93
C ALA A 117 17.17 29.10 6.95
N THR A 118 17.28 30.01 6.02
CA THR A 118 18.32 30.05 5.01
C THR A 118 19.03 31.40 5.05
N TRP A 119 20.32 31.39 4.79
CA TRP A 119 21.13 32.59 4.60
C TRP A 119 22.05 32.40 3.41
N SER A 120 22.03 33.34 2.49
CA SER A 120 22.90 33.36 1.33
C SER A 120 23.35 34.80 1.05
N THR A 121 24.57 34.99 0.60
CA THR A 121 25.07 36.30 0.19
C THR A 121 24.40 36.81 -1.08
N ALA A 122 23.80 35.93 -1.88
CA ALA A 122 23.10 36.28 -3.12
C ALA A 122 21.62 36.58 -2.88
N ASP A 123 20.95 35.83 -1.98
CA ASP A 123 19.48 35.85 -1.83
C ASP A 123 19.05 36.46 -0.48
N GLY A 124 20.02 36.81 0.40
CA GLY A 124 19.73 37.36 1.73
C GLY A 124 19.26 36.31 2.74
N ALA A 125 18.53 36.78 3.74
CA ALA A 125 17.92 35.93 4.78
C ALA A 125 16.54 35.41 4.34
N GLY A 126 16.21 34.19 4.71
CA GLY A 126 14.92 33.61 4.44
C GLY A 126 14.49 32.65 5.55
N VAL A 127 13.19 32.60 5.80
CA VAL A 127 12.54 31.61 6.65
C VAL A 127 11.40 30.96 5.91
N ASP A 128 11.22 29.67 6.09
CA ASP A 128 10.13 28.91 5.52
C ASP A 128 9.43 28.07 6.58
N VAL A 129 8.13 27.93 6.42
CA VAL A 129 7.30 27.07 7.27
C VAL A 129 6.38 26.27 6.35
N ILE A 130 6.41 24.94 6.54
CA ILE A 130 5.58 24.01 5.80
C ILE A 130 4.74 23.23 6.80
N GLN A 131 3.43 23.24 6.63
CA GLN A 131 2.53 22.38 7.38
C GLN A 131 1.91 21.36 6.44
N THR A 132 2.15 20.07 6.69
CA THR A 132 1.52 18.97 5.97
C THR A 132 0.48 18.28 6.85
N ARG A 133 -0.69 18.04 6.31
CA ARG A 133 -1.77 17.29 6.96
C ARG A 133 -2.10 16.08 6.11
N TYR A 134 -2.01 14.89 6.73
CA TYR A 134 -2.27 13.62 6.07
C TYR A 134 -3.64 13.06 6.43
N ASN A 135 -4.32 12.50 5.43
CA ASN A 135 -5.53 11.69 5.55
C ASN A 135 -6.63 12.38 6.39
N ARG A 136 -6.99 13.60 6.02
CA ARG A 136 -8.02 14.39 6.71
C ARG A 136 -9.43 13.88 6.42
N PHE A 137 -9.68 13.48 5.17
CA PHE A 137 -10.98 13.03 4.68
C PHE A 137 -11.14 11.52 4.65
N GLY A 138 -10.13 10.76 5.13
CA GLY A 138 -10.15 9.31 5.16
C GLY A 138 -9.93 8.63 3.79
N ARG A 139 -9.42 9.39 2.81
CA ARG A 139 -9.16 8.93 1.43
C ARG A 139 -7.72 9.11 1.00
N ALA A 140 -6.81 9.03 1.98
CA ALA A 140 -5.38 9.23 1.80
C ALA A 140 -5.02 10.60 1.19
N ASP A 141 -5.83 11.61 1.46
CA ASP A 141 -5.61 12.99 1.03
C ASP A 141 -4.42 13.62 1.74
N THR A 142 -3.74 14.54 1.04
CA THR A 142 -2.64 15.34 1.61
C THR A 142 -2.88 16.81 1.33
N LEU A 143 -2.93 17.62 2.40
CA LEU A 143 -2.96 19.08 2.33
C LEU A 143 -1.62 19.61 2.80
N ARG A 144 -0.93 20.35 1.94
CA ARG A 144 0.32 21.06 2.23
C ARG A 144 0.06 22.55 2.20
N LEU A 145 0.44 23.23 3.26
CA LEU A 145 0.46 24.69 3.35
C LEU A 145 1.91 25.13 3.48
N GLU A 146 2.31 26.09 2.68
CA GLU A 146 3.67 26.61 2.64
C GLU A 146 3.65 28.13 2.79
N ALA A 147 4.51 28.66 3.64
CA ALA A 147 4.80 30.07 3.73
C ALA A 147 6.30 30.28 3.74
N ARG A 148 6.80 31.10 2.84
CA ARG A 148 8.20 31.53 2.77
C ARG A 148 8.27 33.05 2.83
N LEU A 149 9.14 33.54 3.68
CA LEU A 149 9.50 34.96 3.79
C LEU A 149 11.01 35.08 3.57
N ALA A 150 11.41 35.82 2.56
CA ALA A 150 12.82 36.07 2.26
C ALA A 150 12.97 37.47 1.71
N ASP A 151 14.20 38.00 1.74
CA ASP A 151 14.48 39.37 1.28
C ASP A 151 14.13 39.59 -0.19
N ILE A 152 14.26 38.55 -1.03
CA ILE A 152 14.03 38.65 -2.46
C ILE A 152 12.70 38.00 -2.90
N ASP A 153 12.30 36.89 -2.22
CA ASP A 153 11.11 36.13 -2.63
C ASP A 153 10.27 35.72 -1.41
N SER A 154 9.05 36.22 -1.38
CA SER A 154 8.06 35.86 -0.36
C SER A 154 6.85 35.24 -1.02
N ARG A 155 6.45 34.06 -0.55
CA ARG A 155 5.31 33.31 -1.13
C ARG A 155 4.50 32.57 -0.08
N ILE A 156 3.23 32.41 -0.39
CA ILE A 156 2.31 31.55 0.35
C ILE A 156 1.65 30.62 -0.66
N GLY A 157 1.59 29.35 -0.34
CA GLY A 157 0.99 28.31 -1.18
C GLY A 157 0.14 27.33 -0.38
N ALA A 158 -0.82 26.74 -1.07
CA ALA A 158 -1.67 25.68 -0.52
C ALA A 158 -1.89 24.62 -1.61
N ASP A 159 -1.49 23.38 -1.35
CA ASP A 159 -1.64 22.26 -2.28
C ASP A 159 -2.49 21.17 -1.63
N LEU A 160 -3.53 20.74 -2.34
CA LEU A 160 -4.37 19.60 -1.98
C LEU A 160 -4.20 18.49 -2.99
N SER A 161 -3.79 17.31 -2.52
CA SER A 161 -3.69 16.09 -3.32
C SER A 161 -4.72 15.07 -2.87
N LEU A 162 -5.52 14.58 -3.81
CA LEU A 162 -6.54 13.55 -3.61
C LEU A 162 -6.20 12.35 -4.50
N PRO A 163 -5.49 11.33 -3.97
CA PRO A 163 -5.15 10.14 -4.74
C PRO A 163 -6.40 9.30 -5.04
N HIS A 164 -6.35 8.55 -6.11
CA HIS A 164 -7.43 7.68 -6.59
C HIS A 164 -8.79 8.39 -6.75
N TRP A 165 -8.74 9.67 -7.17
CA TRP A 165 -9.95 10.49 -7.37
C TRP A 165 -10.87 9.90 -8.42
N ARG A 166 -12.07 9.45 -7.99
CA ARG A 166 -13.12 8.79 -8.79
C ARG A 166 -12.71 7.47 -9.45
N ARG A 167 -11.42 7.21 -9.66
CA ARG A 167 -10.90 5.95 -10.24
C ARG A 167 -9.52 5.64 -9.65
N PRO A 168 -9.18 4.35 -9.44
CA PRO A 168 -7.84 3.95 -9.08
C PRO A 168 -6.79 4.51 -10.07
N GLY A 169 -5.62 4.90 -9.55
CA GLY A 169 -4.50 5.43 -10.33
C GLY A 169 -4.62 6.90 -10.76
N ARG A 170 -5.74 7.60 -10.50
CA ARG A 170 -5.93 9.00 -10.87
C ARG A 170 -5.81 9.91 -9.65
N THR A 171 -4.89 10.87 -9.67
CA THR A 171 -4.74 11.87 -8.61
C THR A 171 -5.27 13.23 -9.05
N LEU A 172 -6.13 13.84 -8.25
CA LEU A 172 -6.52 15.25 -8.40
C LEU A 172 -5.59 16.09 -7.53
N LYS A 173 -4.97 17.09 -8.14
CA LYS A 173 -4.15 18.10 -7.44
C LYS A 173 -4.76 19.47 -7.66
N LEU A 174 -4.87 20.24 -6.58
CA LEU A 174 -5.36 21.63 -6.54
C LEU A 174 -4.31 22.43 -5.78
N GLY A 175 -3.86 23.54 -6.36
CA GLY A 175 -2.87 24.44 -5.80
C GLY A 175 -3.05 25.87 -6.30
#